data_ca95d7cb269ad567ade4768c23f10e84
#
_entry.id   ca95d7cb269ad567ade4768c23f10e84
#
_cell.length_a   1.000
_cell.length_b   1.000
_cell.length_c   1.000
_cell.angle_alpha   90.00
_cell.angle_beta   90.00
_cell.angle_gamma   90.00
#
_symmetry.space_group_name_H-M   'P 1'
#
loop_
_entity.id
_entity.type
_entity.pdbx_description
1 polymer ?
#
loop_
_entity_poly.entity_id
_entity_poly.type
_entity_poly.pdbx_seq_one_letter_code
_entity_poly.pdbx_strand_id
1 'polypeptide(L)'
;ELRDLIVSAGPLAFLAVGLLVLAYWWLNPNPPKTVTLATGPAQSAYEEFGKRYQKALAVDGIEVRLLPSDGSSHNLQLLREGKADVAFVQGGTAELQPDDADELVSLGSLFVEPVWLFYRAETAERVYNTPRIDSLRQLRGWRVNVGSDGSGVPKLMDFSIAEIGPADCCAGLAMRLA
;
A
#
# COMPACT_ATOMS: atom_id res chain seq x y z
N GLU A 1 -15.13 -1.34 63.59
CA GLU A 1 -15.19 -2.26 62.42
C GLU A 1 -14.90 -1.58 61.10
N LEU A 2 -15.63 -0.51 60.64
CA LEU A 2 -15.35 0.19 59.39
C LEU A 2 -14.01 0.90 59.37
N ARG A 3 -13.64 1.51 60.48
CA ARG A 3 -12.38 2.20 60.72
C ARG A 3 -11.21 1.21 60.64
N ASP A 4 -11.35 0.04 61.22
CA ASP A 4 -10.30 -0.98 61.24
C ASP A 4 -10.10 -1.59 59.83
N LEU A 5 -11.16 -1.72 59.07
CA LEU A 5 -11.13 -2.13 57.67
C LEU A 5 -10.41 -1.09 56.80
N ILE A 6 -10.67 0.21 56.97
CA ILE A 6 -10.02 1.30 56.25
C ILE A 6 -8.52 1.38 56.58
N VAL A 7 -8.15 1.20 57.85
CA VAL A 7 -6.76 1.24 58.29
C VAL A 7 -5.97 0.04 57.77
N SER A 8 -6.57 -1.15 57.71
CA SER A 8 -5.87 -2.36 57.27
C SER A 8 -5.86 -2.53 55.76
N ALA A 9 -7.00 -2.26 55.07
CA ALA A 9 -7.13 -2.45 53.62
C ALA A 9 -6.83 -1.19 52.80
N GLY A 10 -6.92 0.01 53.40
CA GLY A 10 -6.71 1.31 52.75
C GLY A 10 -5.35 1.45 52.06
N PRO A 11 -4.24 1.17 52.75
CA PRO A 11 -2.91 1.24 52.12
C PRO A 11 -2.73 0.28 50.96
N LEU A 12 -3.26 -0.93 51.04
CA LEU A 12 -3.22 -1.91 49.95
C LEU A 12 -4.07 -1.47 48.75
N ALA A 13 -5.28 -0.95 48.98
CA ALA A 13 -6.12 -0.41 47.93
C ALA A 13 -5.47 0.81 47.25
N PHE A 14 -4.85 1.70 48.02
CA PHE A 14 -4.13 2.84 47.49
C PHE A 14 -2.93 2.44 46.63
N LEU A 15 -2.18 1.43 47.07
CA LEU A 15 -1.04 0.89 46.34
C LEU A 15 -1.49 0.20 45.03
N ALA A 16 -2.60 -0.56 45.09
CA ALA A 16 -3.19 -1.19 43.91
C ALA A 16 -3.66 -0.16 42.86
N VAL A 17 -4.35 0.89 43.29
CA VAL A 17 -4.77 1.99 42.40
C VAL A 17 -3.57 2.73 41.84
N GLY A 18 -2.54 2.97 42.62
CA GLY A 18 -1.28 3.60 42.18
C GLY A 18 -0.57 2.76 41.11
N LEU A 19 -0.52 1.42 41.28
CA LEU A 19 0.05 0.51 40.29
C LEU A 19 -0.78 0.45 39.02
N LEU A 20 -2.11 0.47 39.09
CA LEU A 20 -2.97 0.52 37.91
C LEU A 20 -2.81 1.82 37.11
N VAL A 21 -2.70 2.97 37.81
CA VAL A 21 -2.46 4.26 37.16
C VAL A 21 -1.08 4.26 36.49
N LEU A 22 -0.07 3.73 37.17
CA LEU A 22 1.30 3.63 36.64
C LEU A 22 1.35 2.68 35.43
N ALA A 23 0.67 1.53 35.51
CA ALA A 23 0.55 0.61 34.40
C ALA A 23 -0.21 1.23 33.21
N TYR A 24 -1.29 1.96 33.45
CA TYR A 24 -2.03 2.69 32.42
C TYR A 24 -1.14 3.72 31.70
N TRP A 25 -0.34 4.46 32.46
CA TRP A 25 0.60 5.42 31.91
C TRP A 25 1.74 4.76 31.11
N TRP A 26 2.23 3.62 31.58
CA TRP A 26 3.34 2.91 30.96
C TRP A 26 2.94 2.19 29.69
N LEU A 27 1.74 1.57 29.67
CA LEU A 27 1.19 0.88 28.50
C LEU A 27 0.75 1.84 27.38
N ASN A 28 0.58 3.13 27.71
CA ASN A 28 0.15 4.17 26.77
C ASN A 28 -0.93 3.68 25.78
N PRO A 29 -2.10 3.23 26.26
CA PRO A 29 -3.13 2.55 25.44
C PRO A 29 -3.83 3.49 24.45
N ASN A 30 -3.48 4.76 24.44
CA ASN A 30 -4.05 5.72 23.50
C ASN A 30 -3.48 5.48 22.10
N PRO A 31 -4.31 5.43 21.07
CA PRO A 31 -3.84 5.30 19.69
C PRO A 31 -2.94 6.49 19.32
N PRO A 32 -1.96 6.30 18.43
CA PRO A 32 -1.10 7.37 17.96
C PRO A 32 -1.94 8.48 17.35
N LYS A 33 -1.64 9.73 17.68
CA LYS A 33 -2.32 10.91 17.13
C LYS A 33 -1.76 11.35 15.79
N THR A 34 -0.66 10.77 15.36
CA THR A 34 -0.01 11.07 14.08
C THR A 34 0.20 9.77 13.33
N VAL A 35 -0.17 9.75 12.06
CA VAL A 35 -0.01 8.60 11.15
C VAL A 35 0.67 9.07 9.87
N THR A 36 1.74 8.40 9.46
CA THR A 36 2.41 8.65 8.19
C THR A 36 1.82 7.74 7.11
N LEU A 37 1.20 8.35 6.09
CA LEU A 37 0.57 7.65 4.98
C LEU A 37 1.41 7.79 3.71
N ALA A 38 2.01 6.70 3.24
CA ALA A 38 2.67 6.68 1.94
C ALA A 38 1.63 6.65 0.83
N THR A 39 1.75 7.59 -0.10
CA THR A 39 0.79 7.82 -1.18
C THR A 39 1.36 7.34 -2.52
N GLY A 40 1.73 8.22 -3.38
CA GLY A 40 2.28 7.97 -4.70
C GLY A 40 2.86 9.24 -5.28
N PRO A 41 3.11 9.28 -6.59
CA PRO A 41 3.54 10.49 -7.26
C PRO A 41 2.55 11.63 -7.08
N ALA A 42 3.03 12.86 -7.19
CA ALA A 42 2.18 14.05 -7.20
C ALA A 42 1.09 13.95 -8.27
N GLN A 43 -0.12 14.41 -7.95
CA GLN A 43 -1.31 14.36 -8.81
C GLN A 43 -1.81 12.94 -9.11
N SER A 44 -1.35 11.93 -8.38
CA SER A 44 -1.89 10.57 -8.47
C SER A 44 -3.21 10.43 -7.71
N ALA A 45 -3.95 9.36 -8.02
CA ALA A 45 -5.15 9.00 -7.27
C ALA A 45 -4.84 8.77 -5.79
N TYR A 46 -3.70 8.16 -5.47
CA TYR A 46 -3.27 7.90 -4.10
C TYR A 46 -3.03 9.19 -3.31
N GLU A 47 -2.42 10.21 -3.93
CA GLU A 47 -2.25 11.51 -3.27
C GLU A 47 -3.60 12.16 -2.98
N GLU A 48 -4.53 12.12 -3.94
CA GLU A 48 -5.85 12.70 -3.76
C GLU A 48 -6.67 11.98 -2.67
N PHE A 49 -6.63 10.64 -2.64
CA PHE A 49 -7.23 9.88 -1.55
C PHE A 49 -6.54 10.18 -0.22
N GLY A 50 -5.22 10.28 -0.20
CA GLY A 50 -4.46 10.66 1.00
C GLY A 50 -4.94 11.99 1.59
N LYS A 51 -5.15 13.01 0.75
CA LYS A 51 -5.70 14.31 1.17
C LYS A 51 -7.11 14.20 1.75
N ARG A 52 -7.94 13.30 1.20
CA ARG A 52 -9.29 13.04 1.74
C ARG A 52 -9.22 12.38 3.11
N TYR A 53 -8.36 11.36 3.29
CA TYR A 53 -8.12 10.74 4.59
C TYR A 53 -7.57 11.74 5.60
N GLN A 54 -6.62 12.60 5.21
CA GLN A 54 -6.08 13.64 6.07
C GLN A 54 -7.19 14.56 6.61
N LYS A 55 -8.11 14.99 5.76
CA LYS A 55 -9.26 15.83 6.17
C LYS A 55 -10.25 15.09 7.06
N ALA A 56 -10.55 13.82 6.72
CA ALA A 56 -11.51 13.04 7.47
C ALA A 56 -11.01 12.73 8.89
N LEU A 57 -9.77 12.25 9.01
CA LEU A 57 -9.19 11.86 10.30
C LEU A 57 -8.82 13.05 11.19
N ALA A 58 -8.62 14.23 10.61
CA ALA A 58 -8.41 15.46 11.39
C ALA A 58 -9.61 15.80 12.29
N VAL A 59 -10.84 15.40 11.90
CA VAL A 59 -12.05 15.59 12.71
C VAL A 59 -11.95 14.78 14.01
N ASP A 60 -11.32 13.62 13.96
CA ASP A 60 -11.10 12.74 15.10
C ASP A 60 -9.79 13.04 15.86
N GLY A 61 -9.12 14.14 15.51
CA GLY A 61 -7.87 14.58 16.15
C GLY A 61 -6.65 13.77 15.75
N ILE A 62 -6.71 13.06 14.61
CA ILE A 62 -5.60 12.29 14.04
C ILE A 62 -4.93 13.11 12.95
N GLU A 63 -3.64 13.40 13.11
CA GLU A 63 -2.82 14.08 12.12
C GLU A 63 -2.28 13.05 11.11
N VAL A 64 -2.70 13.14 9.85
CA VAL A 64 -2.14 12.30 8.77
C VAL A 64 -1.05 13.09 8.04
N ARG A 65 0.16 12.55 8.02
CA ARG A 65 1.29 13.08 7.25
C ARG A 65 1.41 12.30 5.94
N LEU A 66 1.25 13.01 4.83
CA LEU A 66 1.38 12.40 3.52
C LEU A 66 2.85 12.27 3.15
N LEU A 67 3.28 11.07 2.80
CA LEU A 67 4.62 10.76 2.32
C LEU A 67 4.56 10.42 0.82
N PRO A 68 5.02 11.32 -0.07
CA PRO A 68 5.08 11.04 -1.50
C PRO A 68 6.04 9.88 -1.82
N SER A 69 5.71 9.10 -2.83
CA SER A 69 6.51 7.97 -3.29
C SER A 69 6.41 7.79 -4.81
N ASP A 70 7.12 6.81 -5.36
CA ASP A 70 7.04 6.46 -6.78
C ASP A 70 5.87 5.52 -7.10
N GLY A 71 5.18 4.99 -6.07
CA GLY A 71 4.02 4.11 -6.20
C GLY A 71 4.08 2.87 -5.30
N SER A 72 3.32 1.84 -5.67
CA SER A 72 3.03 0.68 -4.81
C SER A 72 4.25 -0.09 -4.34
N SER A 73 5.23 -0.34 -5.21
CA SER A 73 6.45 -1.06 -4.82
C SER A 73 7.30 -0.26 -3.84
N HIS A 74 7.44 1.04 -4.08
CA HIS A 74 8.13 1.94 -3.15
C HIS A 74 7.36 2.08 -1.82
N ASN A 75 6.03 2.09 -1.86
CA ASN A 75 5.19 2.15 -0.67
C ASN A 75 5.38 0.94 0.25
N LEU A 76 5.47 -0.27 -0.31
CA LEU A 76 5.79 -1.48 0.45
C LEU A 76 7.17 -1.39 1.10
N GLN A 77 8.15 -0.86 0.38
CA GLN A 77 9.48 -0.65 0.94
C GLN A 77 9.45 0.34 2.11
N LEU A 78 8.73 1.45 1.99
CA LEU A 78 8.59 2.43 3.07
C LEU A 78 7.93 1.86 4.32
N LEU A 79 6.95 0.94 4.17
CA LEU A 79 6.35 0.21 5.29
C LEU A 79 7.37 -0.71 5.96
N ARG A 80 8.12 -1.55 5.20
CA ARG A 80 9.17 -2.44 5.72
C ARG A 80 10.28 -1.70 6.45
N GLU A 81 10.62 -0.51 5.97
CA GLU A 81 11.63 0.34 6.59
C GLU A 81 11.10 1.14 7.80
N GLY A 82 9.82 1.00 8.14
CA GLY A 82 9.18 1.76 9.23
C GLY A 82 9.12 3.27 8.97
N LYS A 83 9.24 3.70 7.72
CA LYS A 83 9.15 5.11 7.30
C LYS A 83 7.71 5.57 7.07
N ALA A 84 6.80 4.62 6.86
CA ALA A 84 5.37 4.84 6.77
C ALA A 84 4.64 3.87 7.69
N ASP A 85 3.55 4.33 8.30
CA ASP A 85 2.68 3.51 9.15
C ASP A 85 1.59 2.82 8.32
N VAL A 86 1.14 3.50 7.26
CA VAL A 86 0.10 3.04 6.33
C VAL A 86 0.49 3.39 4.91
N ALA A 87 0.07 2.61 3.93
CA ALA A 87 0.37 2.88 2.53
C ALA A 87 -0.73 2.40 1.58
N PHE A 88 -0.88 3.09 0.45
CA PHE A 88 -1.67 2.59 -0.66
C PHE A 88 -0.84 1.65 -1.51
N VAL A 89 -1.38 0.47 -1.79
CA VAL A 89 -0.71 -0.56 -2.60
C VAL A 89 -1.70 -1.13 -3.60
N GLN A 90 -1.30 -1.22 -4.84
CA GLN A 90 -2.09 -1.83 -5.90
C GLN A 90 -2.17 -3.35 -5.70
N GLY A 91 -3.36 -3.91 -5.80
CA GLY A 91 -3.55 -5.36 -5.69
C GLY A 91 -2.77 -6.13 -6.76
N GLY A 92 -2.20 -7.28 -6.38
CA GLY A 92 -1.40 -8.11 -7.26
C GLY A 92 0.04 -7.67 -7.49
N THR A 93 0.46 -6.50 -6.95
CA THR A 93 1.85 -6.02 -7.08
C THR A 93 2.72 -6.33 -5.88
N ALA A 94 2.11 -6.76 -4.78
CA ALA A 94 2.82 -7.11 -3.57
C ALA A 94 3.44 -8.50 -3.72
N GLU A 95 4.75 -8.57 -3.95
CA GLU A 95 5.52 -9.76 -3.56
C GLU A 95 5.63 -9.72 -2.05
N LEU A 96 4.75 -10.46 -1.38
CA LEU A 96 4.87 -10.68 0.05
C LEU A 96 6.13 -11.52 0.28
N GLN A 97 7.07 -10.96 1.01
CA GLN A 97 8.23 -11.71 1.49
C GLN A 97 7.78 -12.62 2.64
N PRO A 98 8.45 -13.73 2.91
CA PRO A 98 8.07 -14.59 4.02
C PRO A 98 7.95 -13.87 5.36
N ASP A 99 8.78 -12.87 5.57
CA ASP A 99 8.81 -12.05 6.79
C ASP A 99 7.67 -11.01 6.85
N ASP A 100 7.06 -10.63 5.71
CA ASP A 100 5.95 -9.67 5.67
C ASP A 100 4.66 -10.22 6.30
N ALA A 101 4.49 -11.55 6.33
CA ALA A 101 3.25 -12.18 6.79
C ALA A 101 2.95 -11.88 8.27
N ASP A 102 3.97 -11.62 9.07
CA ASP A 102 3.84 -11.29 10.48
C ASP A 102 3.83 -9.77 10.75
N GLU A 103 4.28 -8.95 9.81
CA GLU A 103 4.48 -7.50 10.00
C GLU A 103 3.50 -6.63 9.20
N LEU A 104 3.07 -7.08 8.02
CA LEU A 104 2.19 -6.30 7.14
C LEU A 104 0.77 -6.87 7.10
N VAL A 105 -0.20 -6.02 7.43
CA VAL A 105 -1.63 -6.38 7.44
C VAL A 105 -2.38 -5.53 6.43
N SER A 106 -3.21 -6.17 5.59
CA SER A 106 -4.13 -5.46 4.71
C SER A 106 -5.34 -4.95 5.48
N LEU A 107 -5.60 -3.65 5.42
CA LEU A 107 -6.79 -3.03 6.01
C LEU A 107 -8.05 -3.19 5.14
N GLY A 108 -7.88 -3.60 3.89
CA GLY A 108 -8.97 -3.85 2.95
C GLY A 108 -8.74 -3.26 1.56
N SER A 109 -9.65 -3.57 0.64
CA SER A 109 -9.67 -2.99 -0.71
C SER A 109 -10.48 -1.70 -0.70
N LEU A 110 -9.89 -0.62 -1.18
CA LEU A 110 -10.49 0.73 -1.14
C LEU A 110 -11.22 1.09 -2.44
N PHE A 111 -10.64 0.75 -3.59
CA PHE A 111 -11.19 1.06 -4.91
C PHE A 111 -10.57 0.16 -5.98
N VAL A 112 -11.21 0.11 -7.15
CA VAL A 112 -10.73 -0.64 -8.31
C VAL A 112 -9.82 0.24 -9.14
N GLU A 113 -8.63 -0.26 -9.46
CA GLU A 113 -7.68 0.39 -10.37
C GLU A 113 -7.70 -0.33 -11.73
N PRO A 114 -8.40 0.22 -12.74
CA PRO A 114 -8.39 -0.37 -14.06
C PRO A 114 -7.04 -0.15 -14.75
N VAL A 115 -6.54 -1.17 -15.41
CA VAL A 115 -5.34 -1.05 -16.26
C VAL A 115 -5.78 -0.60 -17.65
N TRP A 116 -5.22 0.51 -18.11
CA TRP A 116 -5.44 1.05 -19.44
C TRP A 116 -4.19 0.86 -20.29
N LEU A 117 -4.34 0.16 -21.40
CA LEU A 117 -3.30 0.02 -22.40
C LEU A 117 -3.58 0.97 -23.57
N PHE A 118 -2.67 1.90 -23.81
CA PHE A 118 -2.73 2.82 -24.93
C PHE A 118 -1.70 2.41 -25.98
N TYR A 119 -2.09 2.40 -27.23
CA TYR A 119 -1.23 2.10 -28.38
C TYR A 119 -1.56 3.01 -29.55
N ARG A 120 -0.62 3.13 -30.49
CA ARG A 120 -0.84 3.88 -31.72
C ARG A 120 -1.53 2.98 -32.75
N ALA A 121 -2.69 3.40 -33.22
CA ALA A 121 -3.49 2.65 -34.21
C ALA A 121 -2.67 2.39 -35.51
N GLU A 122 -1.87 3.36 -35.96
CA GLU A 122 -1.03 3.19 -37.15
C GLU A 122 0.03 2.08 -36.97
N THR A 123 0.49 1.84 -35.74
CA THR A 123 1.42 0.76 -35.46
C THR A 123 0.72 -0.60 -35.56
N ALA A 124 -0.50 -0.71 -35.03
CA ALA A 124 -1.31 -1.92 -35.16
C ALA A 124 -1.64 -2.22 -36.62
N GLU A 125 -2.04 -1.21 -37.38
CA GLU A 125 -2.37 -1.35 -38.81
C GLU A 125 -1.17 -1.79 -39.64
N ARG A 126 0.03 -1.25 -39.36
CA ARG A 126 1.26 -1.64 -40.04
C ARG A 126 1.67 -3.10 -39.79
N VAL A 127 1.42 -3.61 -38.56
CA VAL A 127 1.85 -4.94 -38.15
C VAL A 127 0.79 -5.99 -38.43
N TYR A 128 -0.49 -5.67 -38.20
CA TYR A 128 -1.59 -6.60 -38.23
C TYR A 128 -2.63 -6.30 -39.32
N ASN A 129 -2.41 -5.27 -40.12
CA ASN A 129 -3.36 -4.82 -41.16
C ASN A 129 -4.74 -4.47 -40.58
N THR A 130 -4.79 -4.08 -39.32
CA THR A 130 -5.98 -3.60 -38.59
C THR A 130 -5.57 -2.57 -37.53
N PRO A 131 -6.35 -1.49 -37.34
CA PRO A 131 -6.04 -0.48 -36.34
C PRO A 131 -6.37 -0.94 -34.91
N ARG A 132 -6.93 -2.15 -34.74
CA ARG A 132 -7.37 -2.66 -33.43
C ARG A 132 -6.49 -3.79 -32.94
N ILE A 133 -6.25 -3.80 -31.63
CA ILE A 133 -5.63 -4.89 -30.88
C ILE A 133 -6.72 -5.46 -29.96
N ASP A 134 -7.03 -6.74 -30.13
CA ASP A 134 -8.08 -7.44 -29.40
C ASP A 134 -7.50 -8.40 -28.34
N SER A 135 -6.18 -8.59 -28.33
CA SER A 135 -5.49 -9.48 -27.39
C SER A 135 -4.11 -8.97 -27.03
N LEU A 136 -3.72 -9.13 -25.75
CA LEU A 136 -2.37 -8.84 -25.28
C LEU A 136 -1.29 -9.68 -26.02
N ARG A 137 -1.64 -10.85 -26.55
CA ARG A 137 -0.74 -11.68 -27.37
C ARG A 137 -0.25 -10.97 -28.64
N GLN A 138 -1.00 -10.01 -29.14
CA GLN A 138 -0.62 -9.19 -30.30
C GLN A 138 0.47 -8.17 -29.96
N LEU A 139 0.78 -7.96 -28.68
CA LEU A 139 1.90 -7.10 -28.25
C LEU A 139 3.25 -7.79 -28.31
N ARG A 140 3.30 -9.06 -28.72
CA ARG A 140 4.57 -9.80 -28.86
C ARG A 140 5.55 -9.03 -29.76
N GLY A 141 6.77 -8.79 -29.22
CA GLY A 141 7.82 -8.04 -29.93
C GLY A 141 7.65 -6.52 -29.89
N TRP A 142 6.60 -6.00 -29.27
CA TRP A 142 6.45 -4.57 -29.09
C TRP A 142 7.24 -4.08 -27.85
N ARG A 143 7.69 -2.83 -27.92
CA ARG A 143 8.20 -2.15 -26.72
C ARG A 143 7.03 -1.51 -26.00
N VAL A 144 6.82 -1.94 -24.75
CA VAL A 144 5.74 -1.45 -23.89
C VAL A 144 6.37 -0.60 -22.78
N ASN A 145 5.84 0.60 -22.60
CA ASN A 145 6.22 1.43 -21.45
C ASN A 145 5.35 1.03 -20.26
N VAL A 146 5.97 0.55 -19.20
CA VAL A 146 5.30 0.08 -17.97
C VAL A 146 5.47 1.05 -16.79
N GLY A 147 6.06 2.23 -17.03
CA GLY A 147 6.31 3.23 -16.00
C GLY A 147 7.62 3.04 -15.25
N SER A 148 7.75 3.63 -14.07
CA SER A 148 8.94 3.53 -13.22
C SER A 148 8.96 2.24 -12.41
N ASP A 149 10.16 1.79 -11.99
CA ASP A 149 10.36 0.59 -11.16
C ASP A 149 9.63 0.67 -9.81
N GLY A 150 9.48 1.87 -9.26
CA GLY A 150 8.76 2.11 -7.99
C GLY A 150 7.24 2.01 -8.12
N SER A 151 6.69 2.02 -9.36
CA SER A 151 5.25 1.85 -9.59
C SER A 151 4.83 0.38 -9.43
N GLY A 152 3.53 0.13 -9.32
CA GLY A 152 3.00 -1.24 -9.30
C GLY A 152 2.86 -1.87 -10.69
N VAL A 153 2.93 -1.07 -11.75
CA VAL A 153 2.61 -1.50 -13.12
C VAL A 153 3.57 -2.54 -13.69
N PRO A 154 4.91 -2.45 -13.51
CA PRO A 154 5.81 -3.48 -13.99
C PRO A 154 5.45 -4.87 -13.48
N LYS A 155 5.27 -5.02 -12.16
CA LYS A 155 4.91 -6.29 -11.53
C LYS A 155 3.55 -6.82 -11.98
N LEU A 156 2.56 -5.92 -12.12
CA LEU A 156 1.25 -6.29 -12.63
C LEU A 156 1.33 -6.80 -14.07
N MET A 157 2.16 -6.19 -14.90
CA MET A 157 2.37 -6.65 -16.29
C MET A 157 3.08 -7.99 -16.32
N ASP A 158 4.09 -8.23 -15.49
CA ASP A 158 4.77 -9.52 -15.39
C ASP A 158 3.79 -10.63 -14.99
N PHE A 159 2.93 -10.38 -14.00
CA PHE A 159 1.89 -11.32 -13.60
C PHE A 159 0.89 -11.61 -14.74
N SER A 160 0.39 -10.56 -15.39
CA SER A 160 -0.56 -10.69 -16.51
C SER A 160 0.03 -11.45 -17.70
N ILE A 161 1.35 -11.30 -17.94
CA ILE A 161 2.07 -12.01 -18.98
C ILE A 161 2.28 -13.49 -18.61
N ALA A 162 2.58 -13.78 -17.34
CA ALA A 162 2.75 -15.14 -16.85
C ALA A 162 1.47 -15.97 -16.95
N GLU A 163 0.30 -15.39 -16.72
CA GLU A 163 -0.99 -16.07 -16.88
C GLU A 163 -1.34 -16.42 -18.36
N ILE A 164 -0.81 -15.65 -19.31
CA ILE A 164 -1.03 -15.91 -20.75
C ILE A 164 -0.25 -17.14 -21.23
N GLY A 165 0.67 -17.68 -20.43
CA GLY A 165 1.45 -18.91 -20.63
C GLY A 165 2.87 -18.65 -21.16
N PRO A 166 3.88 -19.36 -20.60
CA PRO A 166 5.29 -19.12 -20.94
C PRO A 166 5.68 -19.50 -22.36
N ALA A 167 4.94 -20.43 -22.99
CA ALA A 167 5.23 -20.85 -24.37
C ALA A 167 4.91 -19.79 -25.42
N ASP A 168 3.98 -18.88 -25.12
CA ASP A 168 3.50 -17.88 -26.07
C ASP A 168 4.06 -16.47 -25.81
N CYS A 169 4.62 -16.20 -24.67
CA CYS A 169 4.98 -14.85 -24.26
C CYS A 169 6.48 -14.54 -24.31
N CYS A 170 7.35 -15.51 -24.01
CA CYS A 170 8.75 -15.20 -23.65
C CYS A 170 9.76 -15.14 -24.80
N ALA A 171 9.38 -15.47 -26.03
CA ALA A 171 10.32 -15.47 -27.15
C ALA A 171 10.55 -14.08 -27.80
N GLY A 172 9.93 -13.01 -27.31
CA GLY A 172 10.02 -11.71 -27.98
C GLY A 172 9.68 -10.46 -27.20
N LEU A 173 9.30 -10.55 -25.92
CA LEU A 173 9.02 -9.38 -25.11
C LEU A 173 10.33 -8.90 -24.43
N ALA A 174 11.15 -8.16 -25.14
CA ALA A 174 12.23 -7.42 -24.55
C ALA A 174 11.62 -6.21 -23.82
N MET A 175 11.30 -6.35 -22.54
CA MET A 175 11.10 -5.19 -21.68
C MET A 175 12.46 -4.47 -21.54
N ARG A 176 12.63 -3.34 -22.16
CA ARG A 176 13.62 -2.35 -21.75
C ARG A 176 12.88 -1.38 -20.84
N LEU A 177 13.22 -1.43 -19.57
CA LEU A 177 13.03 -0.34 -18.65
C LEU A 177 13.74 0.89 -19.24
N ALA A 178 13.04 1.95 -19.44
CA ALA A 178 13.56 3.21 -19.94
C ALA A 178 13.90 4.12 -18.77
#